data_87d1e0b976b8dbb191bd9116921b9dee
#
_entry.id   87d1e0b976b8dbb191bd9116921b9dee
#
_cell.length_a   1.000
_cell.length_b   1.000
_cell.length_c   1.000
_cell.angle_alpha   90.00
_cell.angle_beta   90.00
_cell.angle_gamma   90.00
#
_symmetry.space_group_name_H-M   'P 1'
#
loop_
_entity.id
_entity.type
_entity.pdbx_description
1 polymer ?
#
loop_
_entity_poly.entity_id
_entity_poly.type
_entity_poly.pdbx_seq_one_letter_code
_entity_poly.pdbx_strand_id
1 'polypeptide(L)'
;MVDTPWGASESLRSRMLPPGPGTPAGSVAQNQRERLFGAMVASVATRGFAATRVTDLIKLSGVSRRSFYDLFPDKEACFRAVVRELAAKSISLTDELTGNDAERARRRFQSLSEVVAAQPAAARLCLIEAYAAGPEALEPLEEARVTLERRMQAGAAESPQRAGMPAEMISALLGAALEVVRTRLRQGREGELVELGPELIEFLLSYKAPPEPLRLATRPPTPAPETIAGHDHAERALRAFAVVVAERGYANTTIDQVVKRASMSPTTFYANFDGKQDALRAAIDSAGAQIVAAVLPAFRRQPDWPGAVRAAFGALLNFLASRPALAHLVLVDVYAAGSEALEQREVALRPLEAILEGARQRSPQVPPVALEAIFGGVYWLANKQVRESGPESLPALAPLCSYLALAPFTGTEQASEAASGDGRSRTTADVFQEPIRERAQILYVLEQLGRRASLEEISRELEMPSAEVERHLEELEQGGMAETVEERGSGEDHERFYRPVMPVIDSAEWEQIALPEREKISAHIGYIVLEELAQSVRAGLFDRRPERVLIHVPGLVDEQGWLELSKIHDDALAASLEVMARAKERLQVSDEEGLDIRSVQTLFELPKRPG
;
A
#
# COMPACT_ATOMS: atom_id res chain seq x y z
N MET A 1 -10.98 38.08 -8.57
CA MET A 1 -10.23 38.14 -9.85
C MET A 1 -9.67 36.76 -10.11
N VAL A 2 -9.89 36.20 -11.30
CA VAL A 2 -9.30 34.89 -11.67
C VAL A 2 -8.36 35.14 -12.84
N ASP A 3 -7.11 34.76 -12.66
CA ASP A 3 -6.12 34.79 -13.74
C ASP A 3 -6.24 33.54 -14.62
N THR A 4 -6.15 33.72 -15.92
CA THR A 4 -6.26 32.62 -16.88
C THR A 4 -5.18 32.74 -17.94
N PRO A 5 -4.78 31.66 -18.62
CA PRO A 5 -3.78 31.69 -19.70
C PRO A 5 -4.14 32.64 -20.86
N TRP A 6 -5.39 33.10 -20.91
CA TRP A 6 -5.89 34.04 -21.92
C TRP A 6 -6.18 35.43 -21.35
N GLY A 7 -5.71 35.74 -20.13
CA GLY A 7 -5.82 37.02 -19.42
C GLY A 7 -6.76 36.97 -18.22
N ALA A 8 -6.70 38.02 -17.40
CA ALA A 8 -7.54 38.15 -16.22
C ALA A 8 -9.03 38.22 -16.60
N SER A 9 -9.89 37.56 -15.80
CA SER A 9 -11.32 37.44 -16.06
C SER A 9 -12.03 38.77 -16.33
N GLU A 10 -11.59 39.84 -15.70
CA GLU A 10 -12.16 41.20 -15.84
C GLU A 10 -11.77 41.86 -17.16
N SER A 11 -10.60 41.50 -17.74
CA SER A 11 -10.08 42.09 -18.97
C SER A 11 -10.50 41.34 -20.24
N LEU A 12 -11.11 40.15 -20.14
CA LEU A 12 -11.45 39.31 -21.28
C LEU A 12 -12.36 40.05 -22.28
N ARG A 13 -13.33 40.82 -21.79
CA ARG A 13 -14.27 41.57 -22.63
C ARG A 13 -13.63 42.74 -23.35
N SER A 14 -12.68 43.43 -22.71
CA SER A 14 -11.96 44.57 -23.30
C SER A 14 -10.95 44.16 -24.39
N ARG A 15 -10.56 42.88 -24.44
CA ARG A 15 -9.66 42.32 -25.49
C ARG A 15 -10.35 42.03 -26.82
N MET A 16 -11.59 42.45 -26.99
CA MET A 16 -12.35 42.26 -28.23
C MET A 16 -11.68 42.93 -29.41
N LEU A 17 -11.41 42.18 -30.47
CA LEU A 17 -10.96 42.71 -31.74
C LEU A 17 -12.18 43.31 -32.47
N PRO A 18 -12.14 44.58 -32.87
CA PRO A 18 -13.22 45.17 -33.65
C PRO A 18 -13.28 44.53 -35.05
N PRO A 19 -14.48 44.12 -35.51
CA PRO A 19 -14.65 43.68 -36.88
C PRO A 19 -14.42 44.89 -37.83
N GLY A 20 -13.61 44.73 -38.87
CA GLY A 20 -13.36 45.80 -39.82
C GLY A 20 -12.51 45.37 -41.01
N PRO A 21 -12.40 46.22 -42.07
CA PRO A 21 -11.65 45.93 -43.28
C PRO A 21 -10.14 45.92 -43.02
N GLY A 22 -9.59 45.03 -42.37
CA GLY A 22 -8.18 44.87 -41.99
C GLY A 22 -7.99 43.77 -40.98
N THR A 23 -9.07 43.23 -40.40
CA THR A 23 -8.99 42.12 -39.46
C THR A 23 -9.51 40.85 -40.14
N PRO A 24 -8.66 39.86 -40.45
CA PRO A 24 -9.12 38.61 -41.06
C PRO A 24 -10.18 37.91 -40.19
N ALA A 25 -11.21 37.34 -40.82
CA ALA A 25 -12.31 36.66 -40.12
C ALA A 25 -11.79 35.53 -39.19
N GLY A 26 -10.74 34.84 -39.61
CA GLY A 26 -10.07 33.84 -38.78
C GLY A 26 -9.46 34.39 -37.48
N SER A 27 -8.89 35.60 -37.52
CA SER A 27 -8.34 36.26 -36.33
C SER A 27 -9.43 36.70 -35.35
N VAL A 28 -10.58 37.12 -35.87
CA VAL A 28 -11.74 37.46 -35.02
C VAL A 28 -12.28 36.20 -34.34
N ALA A 29 -12.47 35.11 -35.09
CA ALA A 29 -12.94 33.81 -34.53
C ALA A 29 -11.95 33.27 -33.47
N GLN A 30 -10.66 33.33 -33.73
CA GLN A 30 -9.64 32.92 -32.77
C GLN A 30 -9.69 33.80 -31.50
N ASN A 31 -9.78 35.11 -31.63
CA ASN A 31 -9.91 35.98 -30.47
C ASN A 31 -11.21 35.71 -29.66
N GLN A 32 -12.31 35.43 -30.31
CA GLN A 32 -13.55 35.04 -29.65
C GLN A 32 -13.39 33.72 -28.90
N ARG A 33 -12.72 32.74 -29.51
CA ARG A 33 -12.41 31.45 -28.94
C ARG A 33 -11.57 31.59 -27.67
N GLU A 34 -10.49 32.37 -27.73
CA GLU A 34 -9.60 32.62 -26.59
C GLU A 34 -10.31 33.31 -25.41
N ARG A 35 -11.15 34.30 -25.71
CA ARG A 35 -11.97 34.96 -24.67
C ARG A 35 -13.00 34.00 -24.05
N LEU A 36 -13.59 33.09 -24.79
CA LEU A 36 -14.45 32.04 -24.28
C LEU A 36 -13.68 31.04 -23.43
N PHE A 37 -12.45 30.71 -23.81
CA PHE A 37 -11.58 29.84 -23.03
C PHE A 37 -11.25 30.44 -21.67
N GLY A 38 -10.83 31.71 -21.63
CA GLY A 38 -10.61 32.41 -20.36
C GLY A 38 -11.87 32.51 -19.51
N ALA A 39 -13.03 32.78 -20.15
CA ALA A 39 -14.33 32.81 -19.47
C ALA A 39 -14.73 31.44 -18.87
N MET A 40 -14.41 30.35 -19.58
CA MET A 40 -14.65 28.99 -19.09
C MET A 40 -13.79 28.71 -17.84
N VAL A 41 -12.48 28.96 -17.90
CA VAL A 41 -11.58 28.79 -16.76
C VAL A 41 -12.06 29.60 -15.55
N ALA A 42 -12.38 30.89 -15.75
CA ALA A 42 -12.82 31.77 -14.67
C ALA A 42 -14.19 31.35 -14.08
N SER A 43 -15.14 30.93 -14.92
CA SER A 43 -16.45 30.48 -14.45
C SER A 43 -16.37 29.17 -13.67
N VAL A 44 -15.61 28.21 -14.19
CA VAL A 44 -15.40 26.91 -13.51
C VAL A 44 -14.66 27.08 -12.20
N ALA A 45 -13.60 27.90 -12.15
CA ALA A 45 -12.86 28.18 -10.91
C ALA A 45 -13.75 28.80 -9.81
N THR A 46 -14.81 29.54 -10.19
CA THR A 46 -15.67 30.25 -9.22
C THR A 46 -16.84 29.38 -8.73
N ARG A 47 -17.39 28.50 -9.56
CA ARG A 47 -18.65 27.79 -9.27
C ARG A 47 -18.68 26.33 -9.66
N GLY A 48 -17.56 25.78 -10.15
CA GLY A 48 -17.46 24.42 -10.70
C GLY A 48 -18.09 24.26 -12.07
N PHE A 49 -17.76 23.15 -12.76
CA PHE A 49 -18.28 22.88 -14.10
C PHE A 49 -19.80 22.71 -14.13
N ALA A 50 -20.35 21.95 -13.16
CA ALA A 50 -21.78 21.64 -13.12
C ALA A 50 -22.68 22.90 -13.06
N ALA A 51 -22.29 23.90 -12.27
CA ALA A 51 -23.03 25.15 -12.09
C ALA A 51 -22.73 26.21 -13.16
N THR A 52 -21.68 26.05 -13.98
CA THR A 52 -21.33 26.95 -15.08
C THR A 52 -22.36 26.86 -16.22
N ARG A 53 -22.82 28.00 -16.70
CA ARG A 53 -23.81 28.12 -17.79
C ARG A 53 -23.25 28.89 -18.99
N VAL A 54 -23.77 28.64 -20.21
CA VAL A 54 -23.37 29.39 -21.41
C VAL A 54 -23.56 30.91 -21.23
N THR A 55 -24.61 31.33 -20.50
CA THR A 55 -24.86 32.74 -20.17
C THR A 55 -23.72 33.38 -19.37
N ASP A 56 -23.05 32.62 -18.48
CA ASP A 56 -21.91 33.10 -17.71
C ASP A 56 -20.71 33.33 -18.63
N LEU A 57 -20.45 32.40 -19.54
CA LEU A 57 -19.37 32.49 -20.53
C LEU A 57 -19.54 33.70 -21.45
N ILE A 58 -20.77 33.91 -21.97
CA ILE A 58 -21.12 35.06 -22.79
C ILE A 58 -20.90 36.37 -22.03
N LYS A 59 -21.36 36.43 -20.78
CA LYS A 59 -21.24 37.63 -19.95
C LYS A 59 -19.76 37.99 -19.69
N LEU A 60 -18.96 37.01 -19.35
CA LEU A 60 -17.51 37.21 -19.06
C LEU A 60 -16.70 37.53 -20.33
N SER A 61 -16.91 36.78 -21.39
CA SER A 61 -16.14 36.93 -22.64
C SER A 61 -16.57 38.11 -23.49
N GLY A 62 -17.79 38.59 -23.35
CA GLY A 62 -18.39 39.58 -24.28
C GLY A 62 -18.65 39.04 -25.70
N VAL A 63 -18.63 37.72 -25.89
CA VAL A 63 -18.99 37.05 -27.15
C VAL A 63 -20.50 36.93 -27.23
N SER A 64 -21.08 37.15 -28.41
CA SER A 64 -22.52 37.03 -28.59
C SER A 64 -22.99 35.58 -28.47
N ARG A 65 -24.27 35.37 -28.08
CA ARG A 65 -24.85 34.02 -28.02
C ARG A 65 -24.78 33.29 -29.37
N ARG A 66 -25.01 34.01 -30.46
CA ARG A 66 -24.89 33.48 -31.83
C ARG A 66 -23.47 33.00 -32.09
N SER A 67 -22.46 33.87 -31.86
CA SER A 67 -21.07 33.52 -32.08
C SER A 67 -20.58 32.38 -31.18
N PHE A 68 -21.16 32.23 -29.97
CA PHE A 68 -20.87 31.07 -29.14
C PHE A 68 -21.31 29.78 -29.85
N TYR A 69 -22.55 29.72 -30.32
CA TYR A 69 -23.09 28.53 -31.00
C TYR A 69 -22.51 28.30 -32.39
N ASP A 70 -21.97 29.35 -33.04
CA ASP A 70 -21.19 29.20 -34.27
C ASP A 70 -19.84 28.51 -34.02
N LEU A 71 -19.26 28.64 -32.78
CA LEU A 71 -17.96 28.07 -32.39
C LEU A 71 -18.09 26.73 -31.66
N PHE A 72 -19.13 26.57 -30.84
CA PHE A 72 -19.32 25.39 -29.98
C PHE A 72 -20.82 25.03 -29.92
N PRO A 73 -21.19 23.75 -30.15
CA PRO A 73 -22.56 23.30 -30.07
C PRO A 73 -23.16 23.42 -28.66
N ASP A 74 -22.35 23.26 -27.63
CA ASP A 74 -22.75 23.27 -26.22
C ASP A 74 -21.61 23.69 -25.30
N LYS A 75 -21.88 23.74 -24.00
CA LYS A 75 -20.93 24.06 -22.94
C LYS A 75 -19.83 22.99 -22.84
N GLU A 76 -20.20 21.75 -22.99
CA GLU A 76 -19.37 20.56 -22.91
C GLU A 76 -18.28 20.58 -24.00
N ALA A 77 -18.67 20.89 -25.23
CA ALA A 77 -17.73 21.04 -26.36
C ALA A 77 -16.76 22.21 -26.17
N CYS A 78 -17.22 23.34 -25.61
CA CYS A 78 -16.35 24.46 -25.27
C CYS A 78 -15.36 24.03 -24.16
N PHE A 79 -15.80 23.36 -23.10
CA PHE A 79 -14.96 22.87 -22.04
C PHE A 79 -13.89 21.90 -22.56
N ARG A 80 -14.27 20.91 -23.34
CA ARG A 80 -13.37 19.94 -23.99
C ARG A 80 -12.30 20.64 -24.85
N ALA A 81 -12.68 21.69 -25.57
CA ALA A 81 -11.73 22.47 -26.37
C ALA A 81 -10.73 23.23 -25.49
N VAL A 82 -11.14 23.76 -24.32
CA VAL A 82 -10.25 24.37 -23.34
C VAL A 82 -9.26 23.34 -22.80
N VAL A 83 -9.74 22.17 -22.38
CA VAL A 83 -8.89 21.08 -21.87
C VAL A 83 -7.87 20.67 -22.91
N ARG A 84 -8.29 20.49 -24.17
CA ARG A 84 -7.39 20.15 -25.29
C ARG A 84 -6.29 21.18 -25.49
N GLU A 85 -6.63 22.46 -25.46
CA GLU A 85 -5.65 23.56 -25.62
C GLU A 85 -4.65 23.61 -24.46
N LEU A 86 -5.13 23.42 -23.21
CA LEU A 86 -4.26 23.40 -22.03
C LEU A 86 -3.35 22.17 -22.01
N ALA A 87 -3.88 21.01 -22.37
CA ALA A 87 -3.12 19.76 -22.48
C ALA A 87 -2.02 19.89 -23.56
N ALA A 88 -2.36 20.42 -24.73
CA ALA A 88 -1.38 20.66 -25.80
C ALA A 88 -0.27 21.63 -25.38
N LYS A 89 -0.60 22.72 -24.68
CA LYS A 89 0.39 23.66 -24.13
C LYS A 89 1.31 22.98 -23.11
N SER A 90 0.76 22.14 -22.22
CA SER A 90 1.56 21.42 -21.25
C SER A 90 2.54 20.43 -21.90
N ILE A 91 2.13 19.78 -22.99
CA ILE A 91 2.99 18.89 -23.77
C ILE A 91 4.09 19.68 -24.48
N SER A 92 3.77 20.82 -25.10
CA SER A 92 4.74 21.63 -25.85
C SER A 92 5.85 22.20 -24.95
N LEU A 93 5.58 22.49 -23.68
CA LEU A 93 6.60 22.88 -22.70
C LEU A 93 7.71 21.84 -22.51
N THR A 94 7.50 20.61 -22.99
CA THR A 94 8.41 19.48 -22.82
C THR A 94 9.08 19.01 -24.13
N ASP A 95 8.83 19.68 -25.26
CA ASP A 95 9.25 19.20 -26.59
C ASP A 95 10.75 19.35 -26.87
N GLU A 96 11.38 20.43 -26.41
CA GLU A 96 12.77 20.78 -26.77
C GLU A 96 13.78 20.57 -25.64
N LEU A 97 13.46 19.70 -24.66
CA LEU A 97 14.36 19.47 -23.53
C LEU A 97 15.55 18.59 -23.94
N THR A 98 16.77 19.17 -23.82
CA THR A 98 18.04 18.47 -24.03
C THR A 98 18.59 17.87 -22.75
N GLY A 99 19.56 16.94 -22.85
CA GLY A 99 20.20 16.31 -21.72
C GLY A 99 19.75 14.85 -21.51
N ASN A 100 20.25 14.21 -20.46
CA ASN A 100 19.87 12.83 -20.11
C ASN A 100 18.43 12.74 -19.56
N ASP A 101 17.92 11.53 -19.37
CA ASP A 101 16.55 11.29 -18.91
C ASP A 101 16.22 12.02 -17.59
N ALA A 102 17.11 11.93 -16.62
CA ALA A 102 16.92 12.56 -15.31
C ALA A 102 16.87 14.10 -15.40
N GLU A 103 17.74 14.70 -16.21
CA GLU A 103 17.74 16.15 -16.45
C GLU A 103 16.46 16.62 -17.14
N ARG A 104 16.00 15.86 -18.14
CA ARG A 104 14.72 16.15 -18.82
C ARG A 104 13.53 16.03 -17.86
N ALA A 105 13.51 14.98 -17.02
CA ALA A 105 12.45 14.75 -16.04
C ALA A 105 12.38 15.89 -15.01
N ARG A 106 13.53 16.33 -14.46
CA ARG A 106 13.61 17.47 -13.52
C ARG A 106 13.04 18.74 -14.14
N ARG A 107 13.50 19.08 -15.35
CA ARG A 107 13.04 20.30 -16.06
C ARG A 107 11.55 20.24 -16.39
N ARG A 108 11.04 19.09 -16.83
CA ARG A 108 9.59 18.90 -17.09
C ARG A 108 8.77 19.16 -15.84
N PHE A 109 9.16 18.55 -14.72
CA PHE A 109 8.42 18.70 -13.49
C PHE A 109 8.50 20.12 -12.92
N GLN A 110 9.67 20.76 -13.00
CA GLN A 110 9.86 22.15 -12.62
C GLN A 110 8.95 23.06 -13.45
N SER A 111 8.98 22.97 -14.78
CA SER A 111 8.11 23.78 -15.66
C SER A 111 6.63 23.54 -15.39
N LEU A 112 6.22 22.28 -15.13
CA LEU A 112 4.85 21.97 -14.76
C LEU A 112 4.48 22.64 -13.43
N SER A 113 5.31 22.54 -12.42
CA SER A 113 5.09 23.13 -11.09
C SER A 113 4.94 24.65 -11.16
N GLU A 114 5.81 25.31 -11.93
CA GLU A 114 5.76 26.77 -12.16
C GLU A 114 4.45 27.18 -12.87
N VAL A 115 4.05 26.45 -13.92
CA VAL A 115 2.80 26.72 -14.64
C VAL A 115 1.58 26.48 -13.76
N VAL A 116 1.57 25.41 -12.98
CA VAL A 116 0.46 25.11 -12.05
C VAL A 116 0.36 26.19 -10.96
N ALA A 117 1.48 26.61 -10.38
CA ALA A 117 1.51 27.68 -9.39
C ALA A 117 1.07 29.04 -9.96
N ALA A 118 1.45 29.35 -11.21
CA ALA A 118 1.08 30.60 -11.88
C ALA A 118 -0.38 30.60 -12.39
N GLN A 119 -0.94 29.43 -12.74
CA GLN A 119 -2.26 29.29 -13.36
C GLN A 119 -3.12 28.23 -12.67
N PRO A 120 -3.36 28.32 -11.34
CA PRO A 120 -4.03 27.27 -10.57
C PRO A 120 -5.46 27.02 -11.04
N ALA A 121 -6.18 28.06 -11.52
CA ALA A 121 -7.54 27.92 -12.05
C ALA A 121 -7.59 27.02 -13.30
N ALA A 122 -6.62 27.16 -14.22
CA ALA A 122 -6.52 26.33 -15.40
C ALA A 122 -6.10 24.90 -15.05
N ALA A 123 -5.15 24.74 -14.12
CA ALA A 123 -4.72 23.43 -13.62
C ALA A 123 -5.87 22.69 -12.92
N ARG A 124 -6.66 23.35 -12.07
CA ARG A 124 -7.87 22.76 -11.42
C ARG A 124 -8.90 22.32 -12.44
N LEU A 125 -9.12 23.12 -13.50
CA LEU A 125 -10.05 22.77 -14.58
C LEU A 125 -9.64 21.43 -15.24
N CYS A 126 -8.35 21.22 -15.53
CA CYS A 126 -7.86 19.99 -16.14
C CYS A 126 -7.80 18.82 -15.18
N LEU A 127 -7.23 19.02 -13.96
CA LEU A 127 -6.86 17.92 -13.06
C LEU A 127 -7.98 17.53 -12.07
N ILE A 128 -9.00 18.37 -11.92
CA ILE A 128 -10.13 18.15 -10.98
C ILE A 128 -11.47 18.20 -11.70
N GLU A 129 -11.81 19.32 -12.33
CA GLU A 129 -13.15 19.57 -12.86
C GLU A 129 -13.46 18.77 -14.14
N ALA A 130 -12.45 18.35 -14.90
CA ALA A 130 -12.63 17.54 -16.10
C ALA A 130 -13.33 16.20 -15.81
N TYR A 131 -13.13 15.62 -14.63
CA TYR A 131 -13.81 14.39 -14.21
C TYR A 131 -15.33 14.60 -14.01
N ALA A 132 -15.73 15.76 -13.51
CA ALA A 132 -17.13 16.13 -13.34
C ALA A 132 -17.83 16.46 -14.68
N ALA A 133 -17.06 16.81 -15.71
CA ALA A 133 -17.58 17.14 -17.04
C ALA A 133 -17.86 15.90 -17.92
N GLY A 134 -17.49 14.71 -17.45
CA GLY A 134 -17.80 13.44 -18.11
C GLY A 134 -16.66 12.88 -18.97
N PRO A 135 -16.80 11.65 -19.47
CA PRO A 135 -15.71 10.91 -20.12
C PRO A 135 -15.15 11.60 -21.36
N GLU A 136 -15.98 12.27 -22.17
CA GLU A 136 -15.52 13.00 -23.35
C GLU A 136 -14.58 14.17 -23.01
N ALA A 137 -14.73 14.77 -21.81
CA ALA A 137 -13.84 15.84 -21.35
C ALA A 137 -12.45 15.33 -20.96
N LEU A 138 -12.34 14.04 -20.65
CA LEU A 138 -11.08 13.40 -20.29
C LEU A 138 -10.24 12.95 -21.50
N GLU A 139 -10.85 12.81 -22.69
CA GLU A 139 -10.15 12.35 -23.90
C GLU A 139 -8.85 13.14 -24.19
N PRO A 140 -8.84 14.49 -24.18
CA PRO A 140 -7.61 15.23 -24.45
C PRO A 140 -6.52 15.03 -23.37
N LEU A 141 -6.92 14.79 -22.13
CA LEU A 141 -6.00 14.48 -21.03
C LEU A 141 -5.41 13.08 -21.19
N GLU A 142 -6.20 12.15 -21.65
CA GLU A 142 -5.77 10.78 -21.95
C GLU A 142 -4.77 10.73 -23.10
N GLU A 143 -5.00 11.50 -24.17
CA GLU A 143 -4.06 11.67 -25.28
C GLU A 143 -2.72 12.28 -24.79
N ALA A 144 -2.79 13.29 -23.92
CA ALA A 144 -1.63 13.91 -23.30
C ALA A 144 -0.88 12.92 -22.39
N ARG A 145 -1.61 12.15 -21.59
CA ARG A 145 -1.05 11.10 -20.72
C ARG A 145 -0.26 10.06 -21.52
N VAL A 146 -0.86 9.51 -22.56
CA VAL A 146 -0.20 8.52 -23.43
C VAL A 146 1.08 9.11 -24.06
N THR A 147 1.05 10.38 -24.43
CA THR A 147 2.22 11.07 -24.98
C THR A 147 3.33 11.20 -23.93
N LEU A 148 3.00 11.59 -22.70
CA LEU A 148 3.95 11.70 -21.60
C LEU A 148 4.52 10.35 -21.20
N GLU A 149 3.69 9.31 -21.05
CA GLU A 149 4.14 7.95 -20.74
C GLU A 149 5.11 7.42 -21.80
N ARG A 150 4.83 7.63 -23.08
CA ARG A 150 5.74 7.24 -24.19
C ARG A 150 7.09 7.97 -24.10
N ARG A 151 7.10 9.27 -23.77
CA ARG A 151 8.34 10.04 -23.56
C ARG A 151 9.12 9.55 -22.35
N MET A 152 8.44 9.25 -21.25
CA MET A 152 9.07 8.69 -20.06
C MET A 152 9.64 7.30 -20.32
N GLN A 153 8.94 6.47 -21.09
CA GLN A 153 9.40 5.13 -21.49
C GLN A 153 10.67 5.22 -22.36
N ALA A 154 10.69 6.12 -23.34
CA ALA A 154 11.85 6.36 -24.17
C ALA A 154 13.04 6.84 -23.34
N GLY A 155 12.83 7.78 -22.41
CA GLY A 155 13.86 8.26 -21.50
C GLY A 155 14.37 7.18 -20.54
N ALA A 156 13.48 6.37 -19.97
CA ALA A 156 13.89 5.25 -19.11
C ALA A 156 14.75 4.22 -19.85
N ALA A 157 14.47 3.96 -21.13
CA ALA A 157 15.28 3.07 -21.96
C ALA A 157 16.72 3.55 -22.19
N GLU A 158 16.98 4.85 -22.10
CA GLU A 158 18.32 5.43 -22.20
C GLU A 158 19.12 5.27 -20.88
N SER A 159 18.48 4.99 -19.77
CA SER A 159 19.11 4.86 -18.45
C SER A 159 19.40 3.40 -18.12
N PRO A 160 20.67 3.01 -17.86
CA PRO A 160 21.02 1.62 -17.54
C PRO A 160 20.25 1.04 -16.35
N GLN A 161 19.86 1.87 -15.39
CA GLN A 161 19.15 1.46 -14.18
C GLN A 161 17.64 1.37 -14.35
N ARG A 162 17.08 2.03 -15.38
CA ARG A 162 15.65 2.12 -15.66
C ARG A 162 15.25 1.41 -16.96
N ALA A 163 16.23 0.99 -17.75
CA ALA A 163 16.00 0.17 -18.94
C ALA A 163 15.26 -1.12 -18.56
N GLY A 164 14.19 -1.44 -19.31
CA GLY A 164 13.32 -2.59 -18.99
C GLY A 164 12.22 -2.30 -17.95
N MET A 165 12.07 -1.05 -17.50
CA MET A 165 10.96 -0.69 -16.59
C MET A 165 9.60 -0.96 -17.26
N PRO A 166 8.68 -1.69 -16.60
CA PRO A 166 7.35 -1.98 -17.14
C PRO A 166 6.56 -0.70 -17.47
N ALA A 167 5.71 -0.74 -18.50
CA ALA A 167 4.89 0.41 -18.89
C ALA A 167 3.93 0.83 -17.77
N GLU A 168 3.39 -0.13 -17.03
CA GLU A 168 2.52 0.10 -15.87
C GLU A 168 3.28 0.84 -14.76
N MET A 169 4.56 0.55 -14.56
CA MET A 169 5.38 1.26 -13.59
C MET A 169 5.62 2.71 -14.02
N ILE A 170 5.90 2.96 -15.30
CA ILE A 170 5.98 4.33 -15.85
C ILE A 170 4.68 5.08 -15.63
N SER A 171 3.53 4.42 -15.91
CA SER A 171 2.20 4.99 -15.66
C SER A 171 1.98 5.31 -14.18
N ALA A 172 2.43 4.43 -13.26
CA ALA A 172 2.36 4.67 -11.82
C ALA A 172 3.17 5.89 -11.38
N LEU A 173 4.40 6.03 -11.86
CA LEU A 173 5.27 7.16 -11.52
C LEU A 173 4.71 8.49 -12.04
N LEU A 174 4.14 8.51 -13.24
CA LEU A 174 3.40 9.68 -13.74
C LEU A 174 2.18 9.98 -12.87
N GLY A 175 1.40 8.96 -12.54
CA GLY A 175 0.23 9.08 -11.67
C GLY A 175 0.58 9.58 -10.28
N ALA A 176 1.69 9.10 -9.70
CA ALA A 176 2.22 9.57 -8.42
C ALA A 176 2.51 11.09 -8.44
N ALA A 177 3.18 11.57 -9.48
CA ALA A 177 3.46 13.00 -9.65
C ALA A 177 2.16 13.82 -9.79
N LEU A 178 1.22 13.35 -10.63
CA LEU A 178 -0.04 14.04 -10.88
C LEU A 178 -0.95 14.05 -9.64
N GLU A 179 -0.93 13.00 -8.80
CA GLU A 179 -1.74 12.96 -7.58
C GLU A 179 -1.23 13.94 -6.52
N VAL A 180 0.10 14.06 -6.34
CA VAL A 180 0.70 15.10 -5.49
C VAL A 180 0.30 16.49 -5.97
N VAL A 181 0.37 16.76 -7.28
CA VAL A 181 -0.07 18.03 -7.86
C VAL A 181 -1.57 18.27 -7.60
N ARG A 182 -2.39 17.26 -7.80
CA ARG A 182 -3.85 17.33 -7.57
C ARG A 182 -4.18 17.62 -6.11
N THR A 183 -3.49 16.97 -5.16
CA THR A 183 -3.68 17.21 -3.73
C THR A 183 -3.35 18.65 -3.36
N ARG A 184 -2.21 19.20 -3.82
CA ARG A 184 -1.85 20.60 -3.56
C ARG A 184 -2.86 21.58 -4.16
N LEU A 185 -3.35 21.33 -5.38
CA LEU A 185 -4.42 22.13 -6.01
C LEU A 185 -5.72 22.10 -5.19
N ARG A 186 -6.15 20.94 -4.69
CA ARG A 186 -7.37 20.84 -3.88
C ARG A 186 -7.26 21.59 -2.56
N GLN A 187 -6.08 21.57 -1.96
CA GLN A 187 -5.80 22.24 -0.70
C GLN A 187 -5.51 23.75 -0.86
N GLY A 188 -5.43 24.27 -2.09
CA GLY A 188 -5.04 25.66 -2.35
C GLY A 188 -3.56 25.94 -2.00
N ARG A 189 -2.72 24.91 -2.08
CA ARG A 189 -1.29 24.91 -1.72
C ARG A 189 -0.40 24.71 -2.95
N GLU A 190 -0.87 25.07 -4.13
CA GLU A 190 -0.17 24.90 -5.39
C GLU A 190 1.19 25.63 -5.44
N GLY A 191 1.35 26.72 -4.68
CA GLY A 191 2.62 27.43 -4.56
C GLY A 191 3.76 26.58 -3.97
N GLU A 192 3.44 25.59 -3.14
CA GLU A 192 4.42 24.68 -2.54
C GLU A 192 5.04 23.71 -3.56
N LEU A 193 4.39 23.50 -4.71
CA LEU A 193 4.88 22.59 -5.75
C LEU A 193 6.26 22.96 -6.29
N VAL A 194 6.59 24.25 -6.29
CA VAL A 194 7.90 24.74 -6.75
C VAL A 194 9.02 24.32 -5.80
N GLU A 195 8.76 24.35 -4.49
CA GLU A 195 9.73 23.96 -3.45
C GLU A 195 9.79 22.45 -3.27
N LEU A 196 8.64 21.77 -3.32
CA LEU A 196 8.51 20.31 -3.17
C LEU A 196 8.99 19.55 -4.41
N GLY A 197 8.93 20.19 -5.58
CA GLY A 197 9.19 19.55 -6.86
C GLY A 197 10.54 18.84 -6.98
N PRO A 198 11.67 19.45 -6.57
CA PRO A 198 12.95 18.78 -6.59
C PRO A 198 12.99 17.49 -5.76
N GLU A 199 12.44 17.51 -4.56
CA GLU A 199 12.40 16.33 -3.67
C GLU A 199 11.53 15.20 -4.27
N LEU A 200 10.36 15.55 -4.77
CA LEU A 200 9.45 14.59 -5.40
C LEU A 200 10.08 13.95 -6.65
N ILE A 201 10.66 14.75 -7.53
CA ILE A 201 11.22 14.19 -8.77
C ILE A 201 12.44 13.32 -8.52
N GLU A 202 13.32 13.66 -7.56
CA GLU A 202 14.44 12.80 -7.17
C GLU A 202 13.93 11.48 -6.59
N PHE A 203 12.88 11.51 -5.77
CA PHE A 203 12.24 10.30 -5.27
C PHE A 203 11.71 9.43 -6.42
N LEU A 204 10.99 10.00 -7.39
CA LEU A 204 10.47 9.25 -8.53
C LEU A 204 11.58 8.71 -9.45
N LEU A 205 12.68 9.44 -9.59
CA LEU A 205 13.86 9.01 -10.36
C LEU A 205 14.68 7.92 -9.65
N SER A 206 14.54 7.74 -8.34
CA SER A 206 15.22 6.70 -7.58
C SER A 206 14.74 5.29 -7.92
N TYR A 207 13.54 5.16 -8.50
CA TYR A 207 13.00 3.87 -8.92
C TYR A 207 13.79 3.26 -10.08
N LYS A 208 14.14 1.99 -9.93
CA LYS A 208 14.82 1.15 -10.92
C LYS A 208 13.87 0.13 -11.52
N ALA A 209 14.22 -0.43 -12.67
CA ALA A 209 13.51 -1.58 -13.20
C ALA A 209 13.64 -2.79 -12.26
N PRO A 210 12.57 -3.58 -12.05
CA PRO A 210 12.70 -4.86 -11.35
C PRO A 210 13.70 -5.77 -12.08
N PRO A 211 14.58 -6.49 -11.34
CA PRO A 211 15.59 -7.36 -11.97
C PRO A 211 14.98 -8.52 -12.77
N GLU A 212 13.79 -8.97 -12.36
CA GLU A 212 12.99 -9.97 -13.04
C GLU A 212 11.54 -9.49 -13.23
N PRO A 213 10.82 -10.03 -14.23
CA PRO A 213 9.40 -9.70 -14.41
C PRO A 213 8.59 -10.07 -13.16
N LEU A 214 7.85 -9.10 -12.61
CA LEU A 214 6.98 -9.31 -11.48
C LEU A 214 5.83 -10.26 -11.85
N ARG A 215 5.70 -11.36 -11.12
CA ARG A 215 4.72 -12.42 -11.41
C ARG A 215 3.61 -12.45 -10.37
N LEU A 216 2.38 -12.59 -10.84
CA LEU A 216 1.25 -12.85 -9.95
C LEU A 216 1.27 -14.33 -9.53
N ALA A 217 1.35 -14.58 -8.22
CA ALA A 217 1.45 -15.94 -7.66
C ALA A 217 0.13 -16.72 -7.68
N THR A 218 -1.02 -16.05 -7.68
CA THR A 218 -2.34 -16.69 -7.53
C THR A 218 -3.32 -16.24 -8.61
N ARG A 219 -4.23 -17.17 -8.99
CA ARG A 219 -5.35 -16.87 -9.88
C ARG A 219 -6.27 -15.83 -9.20
N PRO A 220 -6.72 -14.78 -9.92
CA PRO A 220 -7.70 -13.85 -9.39
C PRO A 220 -8.94 -14.56 -8.85
N PRO A 221 -9.52 -14.13 -7.72
CA PRO A 221 -10.77 -14.69 -7.23
C PRO A 221 -11.90 -14.38 -8.23
N THR A 222 -12.82 -15.32 -8.36
CA THR A 222 -14.06 -15.06 -9.10
C THR A 222 -14.90 -14.09 -8.28
N PRO A 223 -15.35 -12.95 -8.82
CA PRO A 223 -16.21 -12.02 -8.09
C PRO A 223 -17.45 -12.73 -7.58
N ALA A 224 -17.74 -12.57 -6.29
CA ALA A 224 -19.01 -13.02 -5.74
C ALA A 224 -20.14 -12.09 -6.25
N PRO A 225 -21.34 -12.62 -6.54
CA PRO A 225 -22.46 -11.78 -6.94
C PRO A 225 -22.78 -10.77 -5.84
N GLU A 226 -22.86 -9.49 -6.20
CA GLU A 226 -23.24 -8.42 -5.27
C GLU A 226 -24.69 -8.58 -4.84
N THR A 227 -24.90 -9.07 -3.64
CA THR A 227 -26.22 -9.22 -3.04
C THR A 227 -26.62 -7.94 -2.31
N ILE A 228 -27.70 -7.30 -2.73
CA ILE A 228 -28.25 -6.10 -2.07
C ILE A 228 -29.07 -6.46 -0.81
N ALA A 229 -29.08 -7.72 -0.42
CA ALA A 229 -29.77 -8.20 0.78
C ALA A 229 -29.05 -7.75 2.06
N GLY A 230 -29.78 -7.10 2.96
CA GLY A 230 -29.30 -6.70 4.30
C GLY A 230 -30.51 -6.40 5.19
N HIS A 231 -30.38 -6.61 6.49
CA HIS A 231 -31.44 -6.31 7.47
C HIS A 231 -31.49 -4.82 7.80
N ASP A 232 -30.37 -4.11 7.64
CA ASP A 232 -30.29 -2.67 7.85
C ASP A 232 -30.66 -1.92 6.57
N HIS A 233 -31.59 -0.98 6.72
CA HIS A 233 -32.04 -0.12 5.60
C HIS A 233 -30.95 0.80 5.08
N ALA A 234 -30.10 1.34 5.95
CA ALA A 234 -28.99 2.20 5.56
C ALA A 234 -27.98 1.42 4.71
N GLU A 235 -27.53 0.26 5.16
CA GLU A 235 -26.57 -0.57 4.43
C GLU A 235 -27.11 -0.99 3.06
N ARG A 236 -28.39 -1.37 2.99
CA ARG A 236 -29.04 -1.74 1.73
C ARG A 236 -29.13 -0.56 0.75
N ALA A 237 -29.40 0.65 1.28
CA ALA A 237 -29.40 1.86 0.47
C ALA A 237 -28.00 2.18 -0.07
N LEU A 238 -26.93 2.07 0.75
CA LEU A 238 -25.55 2.33 0.35
C LEU A 238 -25.05 1.34 -0.73
N ARG A 239 -25.38 0.06 -0.59
CA ARG A 239 -25.07 -0.94 -1.64
C ARG A 239 -25.78 -0.63 -2.94
N ALA A 240 -27.10 -0.32 -2.88
CA ALA A 240 -27.85 0.07 -4.05
C ALA A 240 -27.32 1.35 -4.69
N PHE A 241 -26.89 2.32 -3.86
CA PHE A 241 -26.28 3.56 -4.32
C PHE A 241 -24.99 3.27 -5.11
N ALA A 242 -24.07 2.47 -4.56
CA ALA A 242 -22.84 2.11 -5.25
C ALA A 242 -23.12 1.42 -6.61
N VAL A 243 -24.09 0.50 -6.67
CA VAL A 243 -24.46 -0.18 -7.91
C VAL A 243 -25.03 0.80 -8.94
N VAL A 244 -25.93 1.70 -8.55
CA VAL A 244 -26.52 2.68 -9.47
C VAL A 244 -25.47 3.68 -9.96
N VAL A 245 -24.54 4.10 -9.09
CA VAL A 245 -23.42 4.97 -9.46
C VAL A 245 -22.50 4.27 -10.46
N ALA A 246 -22.13 3.02 -10.22
CA ALA A 246 -21.29 2.25 -11.14
C ALA A 246 -21.94 2.03 -12.53
N GLU A 247 -23.29 1.89 -12.58
CA GLU A 247 -24.01 1.70 -13.85
C GLU A 247 -24.20 3.00 -14.65
N ARG A 248 -24.32 4.16 -13.99
CA ARG A 248 -24.79 5.41 -14.60
C ARG A 248 -23.86 6.60 -14.44
N GLY A 249 -22.85 6.46 -13.60
CA GLY A 249 -22.02 7.55 -13.11
C GLY A 249 -22.74 8.39 -12.03
N TYR A 250 -21.94 9.01 -11.15
CA TYR A 250 -22.47 9.82 -10.05
C TYR A 250 -23.40 10.94 -10.55
N ALA A 251 -23.03 11.67 -11.60
CA ALA A 251 -23.82 12.80 -12.11
C ALA A 251 -25.26 12.40 -12.48
N ASN A 252 -25.43 11.23 -13.11
CA ASN A 252 -26.72 10.74 -13.62
C ASN A 252 -27.51 9.88 -12.61
N THR A 253 -26.96 9.66 -11.41
CA THR A 253 -27.64 8.91 -10.35
C THR A 253 -28.69 9.78 -9.68
N THR A 254 -29.91 9.26 -9.53
CA THR A 254 -31.02 9.88 -8.79
C THR A 254 -31.45 9.04 -7.60
N ILE A 255 -32.03 9.69 -6.57
CA ILE A 255 -32.52 8.98 -5.39
C ILE A 255 -33.63 7.99 -5.77
N ASP A 256 -34.52 8.32 -6.72
CA ASP A 256 -35.55 7.39 -7.18
C ASP A 256 -34.99 6.08 -7.75
N GLN A 257 -33.84 6.14 -8.44
CA GLN A 257 -33.17 4.95 -8.95
C GLN A 257 -32.58 4.12 -7.79
N VAL A 258 -32.00 4.79 -6.80
CA VAL A 258 -31.43 4.13 -5.62
C VAL A 258 -32.50 3.43 -4.79
N VAL A 259 -33.61 4.11 -4.46
CA VAL A 259 -34.71 3.53 -3.66
C VAL A 259 -35.40 2.37 -4.38
N LYS A 260 -35.55 2.49 -5.73
CA LYS A 260 -36.07 1.40 -6.56
C LYS A 260 -35.13 0.18 -6.53
N ARG A 261 -33.84 0.39 -6.68
CA ARG A 261 -32.84 -0.69 -6.64
C ARG A 261 -32.76 -1.33 -5.24
N ALA A 262 -32.86 -0.52 -4.19
CA ALA A 262 -32.84 -0.97 -2.80
C ALA A 262 -34.15 -1.61 -2.33
N SER A 263 -35.20 -1.59 -3.15
CA SER A 263 -36.57 -2.04 -2.78
C SER A 263 -37.03 -1.40 -1.46
N MET A 264 -36.93 -0.05 -1.37
CA MET A 264 -37.36 0.71 -0.19
C MET A 264 -38.20 1.93 -0.62
N SER A 265 -38.88 2.54 0.35
CA SER A 265 -39.62 3.78 0.11
C SER A 265 -38.66 5.00 0.12
N PRO A 266 -39.01 6.10 -0.60
CA PRO A 266 -38.28 7.37 -0.45
C PRO A 266 -38.24 7.85 1.00
N THR A 267 -39.31 7.67 1.76
CA THR A 267 -39.37 8.03 3.18
C THR A 267 -38.31 7.27 4.00
N THR A 268 -38.12 5.98 3.72
CA THR A 268 -37.09 5.16 4.39
C THR A 268 -35.69 5.66 4.04
N PHE A 269 -35.46 6.06 2.78
CA PHE A 269 -34.18 6.64 2.37
C PHE A 269 -33.89 7.95 3.12
N TYR A 270 -34.85 8.90 3.12
CA TYR A 270 -34.70 10.19 3.76
C TYR A 270 -34.71 10.13 5.30
N ALA A 271 -35.12 9.00 5.90
CA ALA A 271 -34.93 8.75 7.33
C ALA A 271 -33.47 8.42 7.69
N ASN A 272 -32.63 8.05 6.72
CA ASN A 272 -31.23 7.69 6.93
C ASN A 272 -30.26 8.69 6.28
N PHE A 273 -30.64 9.40 5.23
CA PHE A 273 -29.75 10.28 4.46
C PHE A 273 -30.49 11.57 4.06
N ASP A 274 -29.83 12.72 4.22
CA ASP A 274 -30.37 14.02 3.85
C ASP A 274 -30.47 14.23 2.32
N GLY A 275 -29.82 13.37 1.55
CA GLY A 275 -29.86 13.43 0.08
C GLY A 275 -28.72 12.65 -0.56
N LYS A 276 -28.56 12.87 -1.87
CA LYS A 276 -27.58 12.16 -2.70
C LYS A 276 -26.13 12.34 -2.23
N GLN A 277 -25.77 13.56 -1.82
CA GLN A 277 -24.41 13.88 -1.37
C GLN A 277 -24.09 13.24 -0.02
N ASP A 278 -25.07 13.21 0.89
CA ASP A 278 -24.94 12.58 2.18
C ASP A 278 -24.83 11.04 2.05
N ALA A 279 -25.65 10.43 1.19
CA ALA A 279 -25.56 9.02 0.85
C ALA A 279 -24.20 8.67 0.21
N LEU A 280 -23.63 9.55 -0.61
CA LEU A 280 -22.28 9.36 -1.17
C LEU A 280 -21.22 9.35 -0.08
N ARG A 281 -21.25 10.32 0.84
CA ARG A 281 -20.31 10.37 1.97
C ARG A 281 -20.39 9.10 2.80
N ALA A 282 -21.59 8.71 3.19
CA ALA A 282 -21.80 7.48 3.95
C ALA A 282 -21.33 6.21 3.19
N ALA A 283 -21.50 6.19 1.87
CA ALA A 283 -21.03 5.09 1.03
C ALA A 283 -19.49 5.02 0.98
N ILE A 284 -18.80 6.16 0.89
CA ILE A 284 -17.34 6.25 0.93
C ILE A 284 -16.81 5.82 2.30
N ASP A 285 -17.42 6.28 3.40
CA ASP A 285 -17.02 5.89 4.76
C ASP A 285 -17.20 4.39 5.00
N SER A 286 -18.35 3.86 4.60
CA SER A 286 -18.63 2.42 4.68
C SER A 286 -17.63 1.61 3.85
N ALA A 287 -17.32 2.07 2.63
CA ALA A 287 -16.32 1.43 1.78
C ALA A 287 -14.93 1.45 2.41
N GLY A 288 -14.50 2.59 2.95
CA GLY A 288 -13.22 2.73 3.66
C GLY A 288 -13.12 1.79 4.85
N ALA A 289 -14.15 1.73 5.70
CA ALA A 289 -14.19 0.82 6.84
C ALA A 289 -14.08 -0.66 6.42
N GLN A 290 -14.78 -1.06 5.36
CA GLN A 290 -14.72 -2.42 4.81
C GLN A 290 -13.33 -2.74 4.23
N ILE A 291 -12.71 -1.80 3.51
CA ILE A 291 -11.35 -1.93 2.97
C ILE A 291 -10.35 -2.11 4.12
N VAL A 292 -10.39 -1.24 5.12
CA VAL A 292 -9.52 -1.32 6.30
C VAL A 292 -9.68 -2.65 7.03
N ALA A 293 -10.93 -3.11 7.21
CA ALA A 293 -11.24 -4.40 7.85
C ALA A 293 -10.71 -5.61 7.05
N ALA A 294 -10.63 -5.51 5.72
CA ALA A 294 -10.06 -6.56 4.87
C ALA A 294 -8.52 -6.54 4.87
N VAL A 295 -7.91 -5.36 4.87
CA VAL A 295 -6.47 -5.17 4.66
C VAL A 295 -5.67 -5.37 5.95
N LEU A 296 -6.07 -4.75 7.07
CA LEU A 296 -5.28 -4.78 8.30
C LEU A 296 -5.04 -6.19 8.87
N PRO A 297 -6.02 -7.11 8.88
CA PRO A 297 -5.75 -8.48 9.31
C PRO A 297 -4.77 -9.22 8.40
N ALA A 298 -4.82 -8.99 7.08
CA ALA A 298 -3.88 -9.60 6.14
C ALA A 298 -2.45 -9.10 6.38
N PHE A 299 -2.30 -7.79 6.62
CA PHE A 299 -1.03 -7.17 7.01
C PHE A 299 -0.48 -7.75 8.31
N ARG A 300 -1.29 -7.82 9.37
CA ARG A 300 -0.86 -8.23 10.72
C ARG A 300 -0.50 -9.70 10.85
N ARG A 301 -0.97 -10.56 9.94
CA ARG A 301 -0.69 -12.01 9.96
C ARG A 301 0.69 -12.37 9.41
N GLN A 302 1.38 -11.44 8.78
CA GLN A 302 2.68 -11.70 8.18
C GLN A 302 3.80 -11.48 9.20
N PRO A 303 4.82 -12.34 9.20
CA PRO A 303 5.92 -12.26 10.15
C PRO A 303 6.91 -11.13 9.84
N ASP A 304 7.03 -10.74 8.59
CA ASP A 304 7.95 -9.70 8.13
C ASP A 304 7.20 -8.56 7.42
N TRP A 305 7.80 -7.38 7.43
CA TRP A 305 7.18 -6.19 6.87
C TRP A 305 7.01 -6.25 5.33
N PRO A 306 7.98 -6.75 4.51
CA PRO A 306 7.77 -6.88 3.07
C PRO A 306 6.62 -7.83 2.72
N GLY A 307 6.53 -8.97 3.39
CA GLY A 307 5.41 -9.90 3.24
C GLY A 307 4.08 -9.29 3.68
N ALA A 308 4.10 -8.49 4.77
CA ALA A 308 2.93 -7.79 5.26
C ALA A 308 2.41 -6.74 4.26
N VAL A 309 3.30 -5.96 3.64
CA VAL A 309 2.94 -4.99 2.58
C VAL A 309 2.35 -5.72 1.37
N ARG A 310 2.97 -6.80 0.92
CA ARG A 310 2.44 -7.63 -0.17
C ARG A 310 1.06 -8.18 0.14
N ALA A 311 0.87 -8.75 1.33
CA ALA A 311 -0.41 -9.29 1.77
C ALA A 311 -1.50 -8.20 1.85
N ALA A 312 -1.14 -6.99 2.29
CA ALA A 312 -2.03 -5.84 2.32
C ALA A 312 -2.52 -5.45 0.92
N PHE A 313 -1.61 -5.29 -0.06
CA PHE A 313 -2.00 -4.99 -1.44
C PHE A 313 -2.78 -6.13 -2.08
N GLY A 314 -2.39 -7.38 -1.83
CA GLY A 314 -3.16 -8.55 -2.26
C GLY A 314 -4.58 -8.55 -1.72
N ALA A 315 -4.75 -8.30 -0.43
CA ALA A 315 -6.06 -8.22 0.22
C ALA A 315 -6.91 -7.05 -0.31
N LEU A 316 -6.30 -5.86 -0.47
CA LEU A 316 -6.95 -4.68 -1.02
C LEU A 316 -7.51 -4.93 -2.42
N LEU A 317 -6.65 -5.38 -3.33
CA LEU A 317 -7.02 -5.54 -4.74
C LEU A 317 -7.99 -6.71 -4.95
N ASN A 318 -7.84 -7.81 -4.21
CA ASN A 318 -8.81 -8.92 -4.22
C ASN A 318 -10.16 -8.49 -3.62
N PHE A 319 -10.16 -7.72 -2.54
CA PHE A 319 -11.38 -7.19 -1.95
C PHE A 319 -12.16 -6.30 -2.93
N LEU A 320 -11.46 -5.37 -3.60
CA LEU A 320 -12.06 -4.49 -4.61
C LEU A 320 -12.54 -5.28 -5.84
N ALA A 321 -11.76 -6.26 -6.31
CA ALA A 321 -12.15 -7.13 -7.42
C ALA A 321 -13.42 -7.94 -7.12
N SER A 322 -13.62 -8.36 -5.87
CA SER A 322 -14.81 -9.08 -5.44
C SER A 322 -16.06 -8.19 -5.26
N ARG A 323 -15.92 -6.87 -5.35
CA ARG A 323 -16.99 -5.88 -5.16
C ARG A 323 -16.94 -4.80 -6.25
N PRO A 324 -17.37 -5.13 -7.48
CA PRO A 324 -17.22 -4.25 -8.64
C PRO A 324 -17.83 -2.86 -8.45
N ALA A 325 -19.05 -2.77 -7.91
CA ALA A 325 -19.71 -1.47 -7.71
C ALA A 325 -18.97 -0.60 -6.68
N LEU A 326 -18.46 -1.21 -5.60
CA LEU A 326 -17.66 -0.49 -4.62
C LEU A 326 -16.31 -0.04 -5.21
N ALA A 327 -15.66 -0.89 -6.00
CA ALA A 327 -14.43 -0.53 -6.70
C ALA A 327 -14.63 0.66 -7.64
N HIS A 328 -15.71 0.67 -8.46
CA HIS A 328 -16.06 1.81 -9.29
C HIS A 328 -16.29 3.07 -8.46
N LEU A 329 -17.07 2.98 -7.39
CA LEU A 329 -17.35 4.11 -6.51
C LEU A 329 -16.08 4.78 -5.98
N VAL A 330 -15.17 3.99 -5.37
CA VAL A 330 -13.99 4.55 -4.69
C VAL A 330 -12.83 4.86 -5.61
N LEU A 331 -12.73 4.19 -6.77
CA LEU A 331 -11.61 4.38 -7.71
C LEU A 331 -11.94 5.30 -8.87
N VAL A 332 -13.19 5.35 -9.34
CA VAL A 332 -13.58 6.06 -10.55
C VAL A 332 -14.56 7.20 -10.27
N ASP A 333 -15.71 6.89 -9.69
CA ASP A 333 -16.81 7.84 -9.55
C ASP A 333 -16.56 8.93 -8.52
N VAL A 334 -15.70 8.67 -7.52
CA VAL A 334 -15.30 9.65 -6.51
C VAL A 334 -14.69 10.91 -7.12
N TYR A 335 -14.00 10.81 -8.25
CA TYR A 335 -13.47 11.98 -8.96
C TYR A 335 -14.58 12.83 -9.58
N ALA A 336 -15.58 12.19 -10.17
CA ALA A 336 -16.74 12.88 -10.75
C ALA A 336 -17.63 13.52 -9.67
N ALA A 337 -17.55 13.05 -8.44
CA ALA A 337 -18.28 13.60 -7.30
C ALA A 337 -17.65 14.87 -6.70
N GLY A 338 -16.41 15.21 -7.08
CA GLY A 338 -15.73 16.46 -6.74
C GLY A 338 -14.78 16.37 -5.54
N SER A 339 -14.19 17.51 -5.17
CA SER A 339 -13.10 17.60 -4.20
C SER A 339 -13.47 17.08 -2.79
N GLU A 340 -14.72 17.33 -2.35
CA GLU A 340 -15.18 16.88 -1.03
C GLU A 340 -15.22 15.34 -0.92
N ALA A 341 -15.67 14.66 -1.97
CA ALA A 341 -15.68 13.20 -2.00
C ALA A 341 -14.27 12.60 -2.02
N LEU A 342 -13.33 13.24 -2.70
CA LEU A 342 -11.91 12.84 -2.70
C LEU A 342 -11.29 13.00 -1.32
N GLU A 343 -11.54 14.11 -0.63
CA GLU A 343 -11.07 14.35 0.74
C GLU A 343 -11.64 13.31 1.71
N GLN A 344 -12.94 13.03 1.61
CA GLN A 344 -13.60 11.99 2.42
C GLN A 344 -12.95 10.63 2.22
N ARG A 345 -12.66 10.24 0.97
CA ARG A 345 -11.95 8.99 0.68
C ARG A 345 -10.56 8.95 1.31
N GLU A 346 -9.78 10.04 1.23
CA GLU A 346 -8.46 10.13 1.84
C GLU A 346 -8.53 9.92 3.36
N VAL A 347 -9.50 10.58 4.01
CA VAL A 347 -9.73 10.39 5.45
C VAL A 347 -10.08 8.93 5.77
N ALA A 348 -10.98 8.32 4.99
CA ALA A 348 -11.43 6.95 5.21
C ALA A 348 -10.31 5.90 5.01
N LEU A 349 -9.32 6.18 4.15
CA LEU A 349 -8.21 5.28 3.86
C LEU A 349 -6.92 5.61 4.61
N ARG A 350 -6.88 6.70 5.38
CA ARG A 350 -5.70 7.10 6.18
C ARG A 350 -5.11 5.99 7.06
N PRO A 351 -5.89 5.08 7.68
CA PRO A 351 -5.32 3.96 8.44
C PRO A 351 -4.39 3.05 7.63
N LEU A 352 -4.51 3.02 6.29
CA LEU A 352 -3.62 2.24 5.43
C LEU A 352 -2.26 2.92 5.23
N GLU A 353 -2.19 4.25 5.35
CA GLU A 353 -0.93 4.99 5.26
C GLU A 353 0.02 4.62 6.39
N ALA A 354 -0.51 4.29 7.57
CA ALA A 354 0.27 3.85 8.72
C ALA A 354 1.10 2.57 8.43
N ILE A 355 0.70 1.75 7.44
CA ILE A 355 1.44 0.56 7.00
C ILE A 355 2.86 0.92 6.52
N LEU A 356 3.01 2.05 5.83
CA LEU A 356 4.29 2.51 5.30
C LEU A 356 4.97 3.57 6.18
N GLU A 357 4.22 4.31 7.01
CA GLU A 357 4.75 5.42 7.80
C GLU A 357 5.84 4.97 8.77
N GLY A 358 5.64 3.84 9.47
CA GLY A 358 6.66 3.29 10.36
C GLY A 358 7.97 2.90 9.65
N ALA A 359 7.91 2.45 8.39
CA ALA A 359 9.11 2.20 7.58
C ALA A 359 9.79 3.50 7.16
N ARG A 360 9.03 4.51 6.77
CA ARG A 360 9.55 5.84 6.41
C ARG A 360 10.30 6.49 7.57
N GLN A 361 9.76 6.42 8.79
CA GLN A 361 10.43 6.99 9.97
C GLN A 361 11.79 6.34 10.26
N ARG A 362 11.97 5.05 9.93
CA ARG A 362 13.25 4.34 10.03
C ARG A 362 14.17 4.55 8.82
N SER A 363 13.70 5.21 7.78
CA SER A 363 14.40 5.42 6.50
C SER A 363 14.47 6.93 6.18
N PRO A 364 15.33 7.69 6.89
CA PRO A 364 15.36 9.16 6.75
C PRO A 364 15.74 9.64 5.33
N GLN A 365 16.30 8.76 4.49
CA GLN A 365 16.56 9.03 3.07
C GLN A 365 15.28 9.05 2.21
N VAL A 366 14.17 8.51 2.72
CA VAL A 366 12.87 8.52 2.02
C VAL A 366 12.10 9.77 2.43
N PRO A 367 11.81 10.68 1.50
CA PRO A 367 11.22 11.96 1.81
C PRO A 367 9.75 11.84 2.30
N PRO A 368 9.23 12.82 3.05
CA PRO A 368 7.83 12.80 3.52
C PRO A 368 6.81 12.67 2.39
N VAL A 369 7.07 13.30 1.23
CA VAL A 369 6.20 13.24 0.05
C VAL A 369 6.12 11.85 -0.59
N ALA A 370 7.04 10.94 -0.24
CA ALA A 370 7.12 9.60 -0.82
C ALA A 370 5.85 8.78 -0.58
N LEU A 371 5.25 8.85 0.62
CA LEU A 371 4.03 8.10 0.92
C LEU A 371 2.86 8.57 0.06
N GLU A 372 2.66 9.87 -0.04
CA GLU A 372 1.65 10.46 -0.91
C GLU A 372 1.86 10.03 -2.37
N ALA A 373 3.11 10.04 -2.84
CA ALA A 373 3.46 9.62 -4.19
C ALA A 373 3.22 8.11 -4.41
N ILE A 374 3.60 7.24 -3.47
CA ILE A 374 3.38 5.79 -3.55
C ILE A 374 1.88 5.48 -3.64
N PHE A 375 1.09 5.99 -2.69
CA PHE A 375 -0.36 5.77 -2.70
C PHE A 375 -1.02 6.39 -3.92
N GLY A 376 -0.57 7.57 -4.35
CA GLY A 376 -1.02 8.22 -5.59
C GLY A 376 -0.77 7.35 -6.83
N GLY A 377 0.41 6.77 -6.96
CA GLY A 377 0.76 5.87 -8.05
C GLY A 377 -0.04 4.57 -8.05
N VAL A 378 -0.22 3.96 -6.88
CA VAL A 378 -1.05 2.76 -6.70
C VAL A 378 -2.51 3.06 -7.07
N TYR A 379 -3.04 4.17 -6.56
CA TYR A 379 -4.39 4.59 -6.85
C TYR A 379 -4.61 4.86 -8.34
N TRP A 380 -3.66 5.53 -8.98
CA TRP A 380 -3.67 5.80 -10.41
C TRP A 380 -3.74 4.50 -11.23
N LEU A 381 -2.90 3.51 -10.90
CA LEU A 381 -2.93 2.20 -11.55
C LEU A 381 -4.27 1.50 -11.38
N ALA A 382 -4.80 1.49 -10.15
CA ALA A 382 -6.07 0.85 -9.86
C ALA A 382 -7.24 1.53 -10.61
N ASN A 383 -7.27 2.88 -10.65
CA ASN A 383 -8.26 3.63 -11.42
C ASN A 383 -8.18 3.31 -12.91
N LYS A 384 -6.97 3.35 -13.48
CA LYS A 384 -6.73 3.01 -14.89
C LYS A 384 -7.18 1.59 -15.21
N GLN A 385 -6.80 0.62 -14.38
CA GLN A 385 -7.13 -0.79 -14.56
C GLN A 385 -8.65 -1.04 -14.56
N VAL A 386 -9.37 -0.42 -13.61
CA VAL A 386 -10.83 -0.53 -13.55
C VAL A 386 -11.49 0.06 -14.80
N ARG A 387 -11.02 1.19 -15.30
CA ARG A 387 -11.58 1.85 -16.50
C ARG A 387 -11.29 1.10 -17.79
N GLU A 388 -10.12 0.48 -17.92
CA GLU A 388 -9.68 -0.19 -19.16
C GLU A 388 -10.08 -1.67 -19.22
N SER A 389 -10.05 -2.37 -18.07
CA SER A 389 -10.16 -3.84 -18.01
C SER A 389 -11.16 -4.37 -17.00
N GLY A 390 -11.82 -3.49 -16.24
CA GLY A 390 -12.77 -3.85 -15.20
C GLY A 390 -12.12 -4.21 -13.83
N PRO A 391 -12.92 -4.15 -12.74
CA PRO A 391 -12.44 -4.39 -11.38
C PRO A 391 -11.86 -5.78 -11.15
N GLU A 392 -12.33 -6.80 -11.87
CA GLU A 392 -11.88 -8.20 -11.77
C GLU A 392 -10.40 -8.37 -12.13
N SER A 393 -9.82 -7.41 -12.87
CA SER A 393 -8.41 -7.41 -13.27
C SER A 393 -7.46 -6.81 -12.23
N LEU A 394 -7.98 -6.16 -11.19
CA LEU A 394 -7.19 -5.49 -10.14
C LEU A 394 -6.13 -6.39 -9.47
N PRO A 395 -6.40 -7.68 -9.16
CA PRO A 395 -5.41 -8.53 -8.51
C PRO A 395 -4.09 -8.68 -9.27
N ALA A 396 -4.11 -8.51 -10.60
CA ALA A 396 -2.90 -8.54 -11.42
C ALA A 396 -1.90 -7.43 -11.09
N LEU A 397 -2.35 -6.34 -10.48
CA LEU A 397 -1.50 -5.23 -10.05
C LEU A 397 -0.76 -5.48 -8.73
N ALA A 398 -1.13 -6.51 -7.94
CA ALA A 398 -0.59 -6.71 -6.60
C ALA A 398 0.95 -6.78 -6.55
N PRO A 399 1.65 -7.49 -7.44
CA PRO A 399 3.11 -7.49 -7.45
C PRO A 399 3.70 -6.10 -7.70
N LEU A 400 3.17 -5.37 -8.67
CA LEU A 400 3.67 -4.03 -9.00
C LEU A 400 3.41 -3.03 -7.88
N CYS A 401 2.21 -3.03 -7.28
CA CYS A 401 1.89 -2.18 -6.13
C CYS A 401 2.80 -2.47 -4.94
N SER A 402 3.09 -3.77 -4.68
CA SER A 402 4.02 -4.18 -3.64
C SER A 402 5.43 -3.69 -3.93
N TYR A 403 5.91 -3.86 -5.15
CA TYR A 403 7.23 -3.38 -5.57
C TYR A 403 7.36 -1.86 -5.40
N LEU A 404 6.39 -1.08 -5.87
CA LEU A 404 6.36 0.37 -5.72
C LEU A 404 6.42 0.81 -4.26
N ALA A 405 5.72 0.10 -3.38
CA ALA A 405 5.71 0.41 -1.96
C ALA A 405 6.98 -0.04 -1.22
N LEU A 406 7.64 -1.10 -1.65
CA LEU A 406 8.79 -1.68 -0.95
C LEU A 406 10.13 -1.12 -1.43
N ALA A 407 10.30 -0.91 -2.74
CA ALA A 407 11.59 -0.57 -3.35
C ALA A 407 12.31 0.64 -2.71
N PRO A 408 11.64 1.72 -2.30
CA PRO A 408 12.31 2.85 -1.63
C PRO A 408 12.91 2.50 -0.27
N PHE A 409 12.41 1.46 0.40
CA PHE A 409 12.79 1.10 1.77
C PHE A 409 13.73 -0.09 1.82
N THR A 410 13.56 -1.06 0.94
CA THR A 410 14.30 -2.34 0.98
C THR A 410 15.28 -2.52 -0.17
N GLY A 411 15.24 -1.61 -1.14
CA GLY A 411 16.01 -1.73 -2.37
C GLY A 411 15.34 -2.64 -3.41
N THR A 412 15.88 -2.62 -4.62
CA THR A 412 15.28 -3.20 -5.83
C THR A 412 15.16 -4.73 -5.77
N GLU A 413 16.21 -5.42 -5.30
CA GLU A 413 16.27 -6.89 -5.27
C GLU A 413 15.27 -7.45 -4.24
N GLN A 414 15.35 -7.00 -3.00
CA GLN A 414 14.48 -7.46 -1.93
C GLN A 414 13.01 -7.10 -2.20
N ALA A 415 12.75 -5.92 -2.77
CA ALA A 415 11.40 -5.52 -3.17
C ALA A 415 10.84 -6.42 -4.28
N SER A 416 11.67 -6.79 -5.27
CA SER A 416 11.26 -7.68 -6.37
C SER A 416 10.96 -9.09 -5.88
N GLU A 417 11.82 -9.64 -5.03
CA GLU A 417 11.63 -10.94 -4.40
C GLU A 417 10.34 -10.97 -3.57
N ALA A 418 10.15 -10.01 -2.68
CA ALA A 418 8.96 -9.92 -1.86
C ALA A 418 7.68 -9.72 -2.69
N ALA A 419 7.73 -8.93 -3.76
CA ALA A 419 6.59 -8.67 -4.63
C ALA A 419 6.20 -9.89 -5.48
N SER A 420 7.19 -10.67 -5.94
CA SER A 420 6.99 -11.83 -6.81
C SER A 420 6.80 -13.15 -6.06
N GLY A 421 6.94 -13.13 -4.73
CA GLY A 421 6.86 -14.33 -3.89
C GLY A 421 5.59 -15.15 -4.11
N ASP A 422 5.72 -16.47 -4.13
CA ASP A 422 4.69 -17.48 -4.45
C ASP A 422 3.47 -17.51 -3.50
N GLY A 423 3.23 -16.48 -2.71
CA GLY A 423 2.13 -16.49 -1.73
C GLY A 423 2.31 -17.56 -0.64
N ARG A 424 3.40 -18.29 -0.65
CA ARG A 424 3.81 -19.03 0.53
C ARG A 424 4.06 -17.97 1.59
N SER A 425 3.07 -17.78 2.46
CA SER A 425 3.32 -17.15 3.74
C SER A 425 4.64 -17.75 4.23
N ARG A 426 5.69 -16.94 4.41
CA ARG A 426 6.80 -17.39 5.23
C ARG A 426 6.14 -17.83 6.52
N THR A 427 6.13 -19.12 6.71
CA THR A 427 5.67 -19.68 7.98
C THR A 427 6.62 -19.16 9.05
N THR A 428 6.25 -19.24 10.30
CA THR A 428 7.15 -18.94 11.42
C THR A 428 8.51 -19.63 11.23
N ALA A 429 8.55 -20.75 10.49
CA ALA A 429 9.76 -21.47 10.07
C ALA A 429 10.66 -20.70 9.08
N ASP A 430 10.12 -19.82 8.26
CA ASP A 430 10.90 -19.04 7.29
C ASP A 430 11.50 -17.75 7.89
N VAL A 431 11.09 -17.39 9.11
CA VAL A 431 11.71 -16.29 9.88
C VAL A 431 13.07 -16.71 10.41
N PHE A 432 13.25 -18.00 10.64
CA PHE A 432 14.53 -18.58 11.00
C PHE A 432 15.22 -19.04 9.72
N GLN A 433 16.30 -18.37 9.33
CA GLN A 433 17.10 -18.69 8.13
C GLN A 433 17.46 -20.18 8.10
N GLU A 434 17.57 -20.80 6.93
CA GLU A 434 17.81 -22.25 6.78
C GLU A 434 18.88 -22.82 7.73
N PRO A 435 20.07 -22.21 7.90
CA PRO A 435 21.08 -22.73 8.85
C PRO A 435 20.65 -22.75 10.32
N ILE A 436 19.78 -21.82 10.73
CA ILE A 436 19.25 -21.76 12.12
C ILE A 436 18.21 -22.86 12.32
N ARG A 437 17.35 -23.07 11.34
CA ARG A 437 16.32 -24.11 11.35
C ARG A 437 16.94 -25.50 11.45
N GLU A 438 17.92 -25.81 10.62
CA GLU A 438 18.61 -27.11 10.60
C GLU A 438 19.30 -27.40 11.91
N ARG A 439 20.01 -26.42 12.48
CA ARG A 439 20.65 -26.53 13.80
C ARG A 439 19.64 -26.71 14.92
N ALA A 440 18.53 -25.99 14.90
CA ALA A 440 17.46 -26.15 15.88
C ALA A 440 16.79 -27.52 15.78
N GLN A 441 16.63 -28.06 14.56
CA GLN A 441 16.13 -29.43 14.34
C GLN A 441 17.12 -30.47 14.91
N ILE A 442 18.42 -30.30 14.74
CA ILE A 442 19.44 -31.17 15.31
C ILE A 442 19.36 -31.15 16.84
N LEU A 443 19.28 -29.98 17.47
CA LEU A 443 19.11 -29.85 18.91
C LEU A 443 17.83 -30.52 19.41
N TYR A 444 16.73 -30.34 18.68
CA TYR A 444 15.46 -30.96 19.00
C TYR A 444 15.54 -32.50 18.93
N VAL A 445 16.15 -33.07 17.87
CA VAL A 445 16.34 -34.52 17.75
C VAL A 445 17.25 -35.07 18.84
N LEU A 446 18.33 -34.35 19.17
CA LEU A 446 19.20 -34.73 20.31
C LEU A 446 18.41 -34.79 21.62
N GLU A 447 17.47 -33.94 21.83
CA GLU A 447 16.62 -33.96 23.03
C GLU A 447 15.61 -35.11 23.01
N GLN A 448 15.00 -35.39 21.86
CA GLN A 448 14.02 -36.48 21.67
C GLN A 448 14.67 -37.87 21.77
N LEU A 449 15.90 -38.05 21.29
CA LEU A 449 16.66 -39.30 21.39
C LEU A 449 17.29 -39.54 22.77
N GLY A 450 16.79 -38.85 23.81
CA GLY A 450 17.22 -39.07 25.21
C GLY A 450 18.48 -38.34 25.58
N ARG A 451 18.75 -37.22 24.94
CA ARG A 451 19.90 -36.34 25.20
C ARG A 451 21.29 -36.92 24.88
N ARG A 452 21.31 -37.93 24.03
CA ARG A 452 22.55 -38.51 23.53
C ARG A 452 22.27 -39.26 22.22
N ALA A 453 22.88 -38.82 21.13
CA ALA A 453 22.74 -39.48 19.84
C ALA A 453 24.04 -39.42 19.04
N SER A 454 24.24 -40.42 18.18
CA SER A 454 25.34 -40.44 17.23
C SER A 454 24.98 -39.62 15.97
N LEU A 455 26.02 -39.25 15.20
CA LEU A 455 25.87 -38.58 13.91
C LEU A 455 24.92 -39.33 12.96
N GLU A 456 25.03 -40.67 12.91
CA GLU A 456 24.22 -41.51 12.07
C GLU A 456 22.73 -41.55 12.51
N GLU A 457 22.48 -41.54 13.81
CA GLU A 457 21.14 -41.50 14.37
C GLU A 457 20.44 -40.19 14.04
N ILE A 458 21.14 -39.06 14.22
CA ILE A 458 20.63 -37.72 13.87
C ILE A 458 20.39 -37.60 12.37
N SER A 459 21.34 -38.05 11.53
CA SER A 459 21.24 -38.05 10.06
C SER A 459 20.02 -38.84 9.57
N ARG A 460 19.74 -39.99 10.18
CA ARG A 460 18.60 -40.85 9.84
C ARG A 460 17.27 -40.20 10.24
N GLU A 461 17.19 -39.63 11.43
CA GLU A 461 15.96 -39.04 11.95
C GLU A 461 15.56 -37.77 11.18
N LEU A 462 16.56 -36.99 10.76
CA LEU A 462 16.33 -35.76 9.98
C LEU A 462 16.29 -35.97 8.46
N GLU A 463 16.58 -37.19 7.99
CA GLU A 463 16.78 -37.47 6.56
C GLU A 463 17.81 -36.51 5.90
N MET A 464 18.82 -36.09 6.67
CA MET A 464 19.86 -35.12 6.30
C MET A 464 21.20 -35.84 6.06
N PRO A 465 22.00 -35.44 5.03
CA PRO A 465 23.31 -36.02 4.79
C PRO A 465 24.25 -35.89 5.99
N SER A 466 24.95 -36.97 6.37
CA SER A 466 25.83 -36.99 7.56
C SER A 466 26.87 -35.88 7.56
N ALA A 467 27.45 -35.53 6.41
CA ALA A 467 28.42 -34.44 6.30
C ALA A 467 27.82 -33.06 6.61
N GLU A 468 26.52 -32.90 6.35
CA GLU A 468 25.80 -31.67 6.65
C GLU A 468 25.45 -31.59 8.14
N VAL A 469 25.00 -32.69 8.72
CA VAL A 469 24.76 -32.81 10.18
C VAL A 469 26.05 -32.55 10.95
N GLU A 470 27.20 -33.14 10.52
CA GLU A 470 28.49 -32.93 11.15
C GLU A 470 28.91 -31.46 11.17
N ARG A 471 28.78 -30.77 10.03
CA ARG A 471 29.06 -29.33 9.93
C ARG A 471 28.22 -28.52 10.91
N HIS A 472 26.93 -28.82 11.03
CA HIS A 472 26.05 -28.13 11.95
C HIS A 472 26.32 -28.45 13.41
N LEU A 473 26.73 -29.71 13.73
CA LEU A 473 27.14 -30.08 15.08
C LEU A 473 28.41 -29.36 15.49
N GLU A 474 29.41 -29.22 14.60
CA GLU A 474 30.61 -28.41 14.86
C GLU A 474 30.28 -26.95 15.18
N GLU A 475 29.34 -26.34 14.43
CA GLU A 475 28.90 -24.97 14.68
C GLU A 475 28.12 -24.85 16.01
N LEU A 476 27.33 -25.88 16.37
CA LEU A 476 26.63 -25.96 17.65
C LEU A 476 27.57 -26.15 18.83
N GLU A 477 28.66 -26.96 18.67
CA GLU A 477 29.70 -27.11 19.68
C GLU A 477 30.48 -25.81 19.88
N GLN A 478 30.85 -25.12 18.79
CA GLN A 478 31.52 -23.81 18.88
C GLN A 478 30.65 -22.75 19.56
N GLY A 479 29.33 -22.84 19.37
CA GLY A 479 28.33 -21.98 20.02
C GLY A 479 27.96 -22.44 21.45
N GLY A 480 28.52 -23.54 21.96
CA GLY A 480 28.20 -24.06 23.28
C GLY A 480 26.80 -24.64 23.44
N MET A 481 26.11 -24.95 22.33
CA MET A 481 24.75 -25.49 22.33
C MET A 481 24.68 -27.01 22.17
N ALA A 482 25.76 -27.63 21.81
CA ALA A 482 25.99 -29.09 21.85
C ALA A 482 27.35 -29.40 22.40
N GLU A 483 27.54 -30.61 22.91
CA GLU A 483 28.84 -31.10 23.32
C GLU A 483 29.01 -32.58 22.97
N THR A 484 30.23 -32.98 22.63
CA THR A 484 30.60 -34.38 22.48
C THR A 484 30.74 -35.02 23.85
N VAL A 485 29.99 -36.05 24.15
CA VAL A 485 29.97 -36.72 25.47
C VAL A 485 30.66 -38.06 25.49
N GLU A 486 30.82 -38.71 24.35
CA GLU A 486 31.50 -40.02 24.25
C GLU A 486 32.04 -40.20 22.82
N GLU A 487 33.22 -40.81 22.75
CA GLU A 487 33.82 -41.27 21.49
C GLU A 487 34.08 -42.79 21.61
N ARG A 488 33.63 -43.55 20.61
CA ARG A 488 33.80 -44.99 20.55
C ARG A 488 34.55 -45.38 19.28
N GLY A 489 35.46 -46.35 19.38
CA GLY A 489 36.22 -46.85 18.27
C GLY A 489 37.52 -46.10 18.02
N SER A 490 38.26 -46.51 17.00
CA SER A 490 39.48 -45.87 16.55
C SER A 490 39.65 -46.08 15.03
N GLY A 491 40.12 -45.07 14.32
CA GLY A 491 40.29 -45.09 12.85
C GLY A 491 39.00 -44.81 12.11
N GLU A 492 38.68 -45.59 11.07
CA GLU A 492 37.47 -45.38 10.23
C GLU A 492 36.15 -45.70 10.93
N ASP A 493 36.19 -46.45 12.06
CA ASP A 493 35.04 -46.80 12.90
C ASP A 493 34.91 -45.86 14.14
N HIS A 494 35.30 -44.62 14.04
CA HIS A 494 35.22 -43.64 15.12
C HIS A 494 33.84 -43.01 15.17
N GLU A 495 33.06 -43.32 16.21
CA GLU A 495 31.68 -42.82 16.43
C GLU A 495 31.70 -41.81 17.57
N ARG A 496 31.16 -40.60 17.29
CA ARG A 496 30.94 -39.54 18.27
C ARG A 496 29.48 -39.46 18.68
N PHE A 497 29.25 -39.29 19.97
CA PHE A 497 27.93 -39.07 20.55
C PHE A 497 27.83 -37.65 21.06
N TYR A 498 26.76 -36.99 20.67
CA TYR A 498 26.51 -35.62 20.99
C TYR A 498 25.37 -35.49 21.99
N ARG A 499 25.42 -34.44 22.81
CA ARG A 499 24.38 -34.04 23.73
C ARG A 499 24.01 -32.58 23.52
N PRO A 500 22.70 -32.19 23.57
CA PRO A 500 22.33 -30.80 23.57
C PRO A 500 22.74 -30.15 24.90
N VAL A 501 23.26 -28.94 24.81
CA VAL A 501 23.50 -28.05 25.95
C VAL A 501 22.48 -26.93 25.84
N MET A 502 21.45 -26.99 26.69
CA MET A 502 20.47 -25.88 26.79
C MET A 502 20.90 -25.03 27.98
N PRO A 503 21.60 -23.92 27.75
CA PRO A 503 22.02 -23.06 28.84
C PRO A 503 20.79 -22.41 29.48
N VAL A 504 20.63 -22.63 30.79
CA VAL A 504 19.79 -21.75 31.61
C VAL A 504 20.66 -20.55 31.91
N ILE A 505 20.50 -19.49 31.13
CA ILE A 505 21.29 -18.28 31.21
C ILE A 505 20.49 -17.28 32.03
N ASP A 506 21.00 -16.86 33.18
CA ASP A 506 20.37 -15.80 33.96
C ASP A 506 20.61 -14.40 33.33
N SER A 507 19.92 -13.39 33.83
CA SER A 507 20.00 -12.04 33.29
C SER A 507 21.42 -11.45 33.36
N ALA A 508 22.18 -11.80 34.36
CA ALA A 508 23.57 -11.31 34.54
C ALA A 508 24.54 -11.96 33.56
N GLU A 509 24.38 -13.26 33.32
CA GLU A 509 25.17 -13.99 32.30
C GLU A 509 24.78 -13.51 30.90
N TRP A 510 23.47 -13.25 30.65
CA TRP A 510 22.96 -12.76 29.38
C TRP A 510 23.58 -11.41 28.99
N GLU A 511 23.79 -10.51 29.96
CA GLU A 511 24.42 -9.20 29.70
C GLU A 511 25.85 -9.32 29.19
N GLN A 512 26.58 -10.39 29.55
CA GLN A 512 27.95 -10.61 29.13
C GLN A 512 28.10 -11.15 27.70
N ILE A 513 27.02 -11.67 27.11
CA ILE A 513 27.01 -12.22 25.75
C ILE A 513 26.88 -11.08 24.73
N ALA A 514 27.69 -11.10 23.68
CA ALA A 514 27.62 -10.11 22.61
C ALA A 514 26.26 -10.19 21.86
N LEU A 515 25.71 -9.05 21.45
CA LEU A 515 24.39 -8.96 20.81
C LEU A 515 24.17 -9.96 19.66
N PRO A 516 25.10 -10.14 18.69
CA PRO A 516 24.91 -11.11 17.60
C PRO A 516 24.79 -12.56 18.11
N GLU A 517 25.44 -12.89 19.20
CA GLU A 517 25.39 -14.22 19.81
C GLU A 517 24.09 -14.42 20.58
N ARG A 518 23.64 -13.39 21.31
CA ARG A 518 22.30 -13.38 21.94
C ARG A 518 21.18 -13.60 20.93
N GLU A 519 21.25 -12.94 19.77
CA GLU A 519 20.27 -13.08 18.68
C GLU A 519 20.21 -14.51 18.14
N LYS A 520 21.37 -15.16 17.96
CA LYS A 520 21.45 -16.57 17.53
C LYS A 520 20.83 -17.52 18.57
N ILE A 521 21.21 -17.38 19.83
CA ILE A 521 20.67 -18.22 20.93
C ILE A 521 19.16 -18.05 21.02
N SER A 522 18.66 -16.81 21.02
CA SER A 522 17.22 -16.52 21.07
C SER A 522 16.46 -17.12 19.89
N ALA A 523 17.03 -17.07 18.69
CA ALA A 523 16.42 -17.64 17.50
C ALA A 523 16.31 -19.18 17.61
N HIS A 524 17.35 -19.88 18.09
CA HIS A 524 17.32 -21.33 18.27
C HIS A 524 16.29 -21.76 19.33
N ILE A 525 16.31 -21.12 20.50
CA ILE A 525 15.36 -21.39 21.57
C ILE A 525 13.93 -21.10 21.11
N GLY A 526 13.71 -19.97 20.44
CA GLY A 526 12.39 -19.59 19.91
C GLY A 526 11.83 -20.61 18.92
N TYR A 527 12.69 -21.16 18.04
CA TYR A 527 12.27 -22.21 17.10
C TYR A 527 11.85 -23.49 17.85
N ILE A 528 12.67 -23.98 18.80
CA ILE A 528 12.38 -25.17 19.59
C ILE A 528 11.05 -25.02 20.32
N VAL A 529 10.85 -23.90 21.02
CA VAL A 529 9.62 -23.61 21.76
C VAL A 529 8.37 -23.64 20.85
N LEU A 530 8.47 -23.03 19.66
CA LEU A 530 7.34 -23.00 18.73
C LEU A 530 7.02 -24.40 18.17
N GLU A 531 8.03 -25.22 17.87
CA GLU A 531 7.82 -26.59 17.37
C GLU A 531 7.21 -27.49 18.45
N GLU A 532 7.70 -27.42 19.68
CA GLU A 532 7.17 -28.17 20.83
C GLU A 532 5.71 -27.77 21.15
N LEU A 533 5.42 -26.46 21.10
CA LEU A 533 4.06 -25.95 21.26
C LEU A 533 3.13 -26.51 20.15
N ALA A 534 3.57 -26.46 18.89
CA ALA A 534 2.81 -26.99 17.77
C ALA A 534 2.60 -28.51 17.89
N GLN A 535 3.58 -29.25 18.37
CA GLN A 535 3.50 -30.68 18.61
C GLN A 535 2.46 -30.99 19.73
N SER A 536 2.52 -30.25 20.84
CA SER A 536 1.56 -30.41 21.95
C SER A 536 0.11 -30.14 21.51
N VAL A 537 -0.08 -29.11 20.67
CA VAL A 537 -1.41 -28.80 20.08
C VAL A 537 -1.86 -29.91 19.13
N ARG A 538 -0.99 -30.40 18.23
CA ARG A 538 -1.31 -31.51 17.31
C ARG A 538 -1.66 -32.80 18.03
N ALA A 539 -0.98 -33.08 19.15
CA ALA A 539 -1.24 -34.25 19.98
C ALA A 539 -2.47 -34.11 20.90
N GLY A 540 -3.13 -32.95 20.92
CA GLY A 540 -4.29 -32.68 21.79
C GLY A 540 -3.94 -32.61 23.29
N LEU A 541 -2.66 -32.41 23.61
CA LEU A 541 -2.17 -32.33 24.99
C LEU A 541 -2.19 -30.91 25.55
N PHE A 542 -2.09 -29.89 24.70
CA PHE A 542 -1.93 -28.50 25.09
C PHE A 542 -3.05 -27.99 26.03
N ASP A 543 -4.29 -28.30 25.76
CA ASP A 543 -5.45 -27.92 26.57
C ASP A 543 -6.01 -29.08 27.42
N ARG A 544 -5.29 -30.21 27.55
CA ARG A 544 -5.75 -31.39 28.26
C ARG A 544 -5.94 -31.16 29.77
N ARG A 545 -5.08 -30.28 30.34
CA ARG A 545 -5.09 -29.98 31.76
C ARG A 545 -5.77 -28.65 32.05
N PRO A 546 -6.77 -28.58 32.94
CA PRO A 546 -7.44 -27.32 33.26
C PRO A 546 -6.51 -26.31 33.98
N GLU A 547 -5.44 -26.80 34.64
CA GLU A 547 -4.44 -25.96 35.33
C GLU A 547 -3.41 -25.38 34.37
N ARG A 548 -3.50 -25.66 33.06
CA ARG A 548 -2.60 -25.10 32.05
C ARG A 548 -2.55 -23.56 32.14
N VAL A 549 -1.36 -23.00 32.08
CA VAL A 549 -1.12 -21.55 32.09
C VAL A 549 -0.75 -21.09 30.68
N LEU A 550 -1.51 -20.14 30.14
CA LEU A 550 -1.18 -19.38 28.95
C LEU A 550 -1.55 -17.92 29.22
N ILE A 551 -0.55 -17.07 29.40
CA ILE A 551 -0.76 -15.67 29.76
C ILE A 551 -0.12 -14.81 28.68
N HIS A 552 -0.90 -13.87 28.14
CA HIS A 552 -0.43 -12.83 27.24
C HIS A 552 -0.91 -11.48 27.77
N VAL A 553 0.02 -10.68 28.29
CA VAL A 553 -0.28 -9.36 28.87
C VAL A 553 0.44 -8.29 28.07
N PRO A 554 -0.27 -7.58 27.17
CA PRO A 554 0.29 -6.40 26.54
C PRO A 554 0.37 -5.27 27.56
N GLY A 555 1.51 -4.58 27.62
CA GLY A 555 1.75 -3.46 28.53
C GLY A 555 2.66 -2.40 27.93
N LEU A 556 2.65 -1.22 28.52
CA LEU A 556 3.63 -0.17 28.27
C LEU A 556 4.31 0.14 29.60
N VAL A 557 5.61 0.03 29.63
CA VAL A 557 6.43 0.28 30.82
C VAL A 557 7.59 1.22 30.48
N ASP A 558 8.12 1.89 31.49
CA ASP A 558 9.39 2.60 31.42
C ASP A 558 10.57 1.65 31.73
N GLU A 559 11.78 2.14 31.68
CA GLU A 559 13.00 1.35 31.94
C GLU A 559 12.99 0.71 33.33
N GLN A 560 12.49 1.42 34.33
CA GLN A 560 12.36 0.88 35.68
C GLN A 560 11.33 -0.26 35.73
N GLY A 561 10.18 -0.09 35.10
CA GLY A 561 9.15 -1.13 35.00
C GLY A 561 9.62 -2.36 34.23
N TRP A 562 10.47 -2.18 33.20
CA TRP A 562 11.13 -3.27 32.51
C TRP A 562 12.00 -4.10 33.47
N LEU A 563 12.87 -3.44 34.23
CA LEU A 563 13.75 -4.11 35.19
C LEU A 563 12.97 -4.83 36.31
N GLU A 564 11.87 -4.22 36.78
CA GLU A 564 10.98 -4.84 37.78
C GLU A 564 10.30 -6.11 37.22
N LEU A 565 9.82 -6.08 35.97
CA LEU A 565 9.24 -7.25 35.31
C LEU A 565 10.30 -8.34 35.05
N SER A 566 11.49 -7.97 34.58
CA SER A 566 12.60 -8.90 34.39
C SER A 566 12.90 -9.66 35.68
N LYS A 567 12.98 -8.93 36.81
CA LYS A 567 13.22 -9.55 38.13
C LYS A 567 12.09 -10.52 38.54
N ILE A 568 10.82 -10.19 38.27
CA ILE A 568 9.70 -11.09 38.55
C ILE A 568 9.86 -12.39 37.75
N HIS A 569 10.29 -12.31 36.48
CA HIS A 569 10.53 -13.50 35.66
C HIS A 569 11.71 -14.33 36.17
N ASP A 570 12.82 -13.69 36.61
CA ASP A 570 13.96 -14.38 37.22
C ASP A 570 13.56 -15.11 38.51
N ASP A 571 12.79 -14.44 39.38
CA ASP A 571 12.30 -15.03 40.64
C ASP A 571 11.37 -16.22 40.37
N ALA A 572 10.50 -16.10 39.33
CA ALA A 572 9.61 -17.18 38.93
C ALA A 572 10.35 -18.35 38.28
N LEU A 573 11.42 -18.11 37.52
CA LEU A 573 12.29 -19.15 36.99
C LEU A 573 12.97 -19.94 38.12
N ALA A 574 13.57 -19.26 39.09
CA ALA A 574 14.18 -19.89 40.24
C ALA A 574 13.20 -20.79 41.01
N ALA A 575 12.01 -20.29 41.29
CA ALA A 575 10.95 -21.05 41.95
C ALA A 575 10.50 -22.28 41.11
N SER A 576 10.42 -22.14 39.79
CA SER A 576 10.10 -23.25 38.89
C SER A 576 11.16 -24.35 38.90
N LEU A 577 12.44 -23.99 38.86
CA LEU A 577 13.55 -24.94 38.94
C LEU A 577 13.57 -25.71 40.27
N GLU A 578 13.28 -25.06 41.40
CA GLU A 578 13.12 -25.73 42.68
C GLU A 578 12.00 -26.76 42.70
N VAL A 579 10.85 -26.43 42.09
CA VAL A 579 9.71 -27.37 41.96
C VAL A 579 10.12 -28.58 41.13
N MET A 580 10.80 -28.35 40.00
CA MET A 580 11.29 -29.42 39.13
C MET A 580 12.31 -30.33 39.84
N ALA A 581 13.23 -29.75 40.62
CA ALA A 581 14.20 -30.51 41.42
C ALA A 581 13.49 -31.41 42.43
N ARG A 582 12.55 -30.87 43.22
CA ARG A 582 11.75 -31.66 44.18
C ARG A 582 10.89 -32.73 43.51
N ALA A 583 10.33 -32.44 42.32
CA ALA A 583 9.61 -33.45 41.57
C ALA A 583 10.49 -34.57 41.07
N LYS A 584 11.71 -34.25 40.58
CA LYS A 584 12.70 -35.24 40.16
C LYS A 584 13.09 -36.18 41.32
N GLU A 585 13.31 -35.66 42.55
CA GLU A 585 13.57 -36.46 43.72
C GLU A 585 12.43 -37.42 44.06
N ARG A 586 11.17 -36.95 43.97
CA ARG A 586 9.98 -37.79 44.19
C ARG A 586 9.86 -38.91 43.17
N LEU A 587 10.11 -38.61 41.90
CA LEU A 587 10.03 -39.60 40.81
C LEU A 587 11.13 -40.67 40.90
N GLN A 588 12.28 -40.35 41.51
CA GLN A 588 13.35 -41.34 41.74
C GLN A 588 12.98 -42.44 42.78
N VAL A 589 12.02 -42.16 43.64
CA VAL A 589 11.60 -43.06 44.73
C VAL A 589 10.18 -43.59 44.59
N SER A 590 9.50 -43.24 43.52
CA SER A 590 8.14 -43.71 43.21
C SER A 590 8.09 -44.43 41.86
N ASP A 591 7.14 -45.35 41.70
CA ASP A 591 6.83 -46.01 40.42
C ASP A 591 5.88 -45.16 39.53
N GLU A 592 5.72 -43.89 39.84
CA GLU A 592 4.85 -42.99 39.04
C GLU A 592 5.54 -42.57 37.74
N GLU A 593 4.80 -42.64 36.66
CA GLU A 593 5.26 -42.11 35.38
C GLU A 593 5.28 -40.59 35.42
N GLY A 594 6.44 -39.97 35.14
CA GLY A 594 6.61 -38.51 35.10
C GLY A 594 5.84 -37.88 33.94
N LEU A 595 5.56 -36.58 34.08
CA LEU A 595 4.98 -35.78 33.02
C LEU A 595 6.09 -34.99 32.32
N ASP A 596 6.19 -35.11 31.02
CA ASP A 596 7.03 -34.26 30.24
C ASP A 596 6.35 -32.91 30.04
N ILE A 597 6.97 -31.84 30.55
CA ILE A 597 6.42 -30.48 30.56
C ILE A 597 7.39 -29.51 29.93
N ARG A 598 6.86 -28.42 29.39
CA ARG A 598 7.60 -27.23 29.01
C ARG A 598 7.03 -26.03 29.74
N SER A 599 7.91 -25.27 30.39
CA SER A 599 7.59 -23.97 31.01
C SER A 599 8.40 -22.91 30.30
N VAL A 600 7.70 -21.98 29.65
CA VAL A 600 8.31 -20.92 28.85
C VAL A 600 7.91 -19.58 29.43
N GLN A 601 8.91 -18.76 29.75
CA GLN A 601 8.71 -17.38 30.22
C GLN A 601 9.44 -16.46 29.26
N THR A 602 8.75 -15.47 28.73
CA THR A 602 9.33 -14.51 27.77
C THR A 602 8.90 -13.09 28.11
N LEU A 603 9.86 -12.20 28.19
CA LEU A 603 9.68 -10.75 28.25
C LEU A 603 10.49 -10.16 27.09
N PHE A 604 9.82 -9.43 26.18
CA PHE A 604 10.46 -8.86 25.00
C PHE A 604 9.80 -7.55 24.60
N GLU A 605 10.62 -6.66 24.03
CA GLU A 605 10.16 -5.40 23.49
C GLU A 605 9.49 -5.61 22.12
N LEU A 606 8.35 -4.95 21.91
CA LEU A 606 7.75 -4.85 20.59
C LEU A 606 8.12 -3.51 19.95
N PRO A 607 8.21 -3.46 18.62
CA PRO A 607 8.33 -2.20 17.90
C PRO A 607 7.23 -1.24 18.38
N LYS A 608 7.60 0.01 18.70
CA LYS A 608 6.63 1.03 19.11
C LYS A 608 5.51 1.09 18.09
N ARG A 609 4.28 0.86 18.53
CA ARG A 609 3.12 1.08 17.67
C ARG A 609 3.10 2.56 17.31
N PRO A 610 3.01 2.92 16.03
CA PRO A 610 2.74 4.31 15.69
C PRO A 610 1.41 4.69 16.34
N GLY A 611 1.44 5.76 17.14
CA GLY A 611 0.28 6.33 17.84
C GLY A 611 -0.76 6.88 16.87
#